data_381b5eb42ceb3dc0605874455f6d2164
#
_entry.id   381b5eb42ceb3dc0605874455f6d2164
#
_cell.length_a   1.000
_cell.length_b   1.000
_cell.length_c   1.000
_cell.angle_alpha   90.00
_cell.angle_beta   90.00
_cell.angle_gamma   90.00
#
_symmetry.space_group_name_H-M   'P 1'
#
loop_
_entity.id
_entity.type
_entity.pdbx_description
1 polymer ?
#
loop_
_entity_poly.entity_id
_entity_poly.type
_entity_poly.pdbx_seq_one_letter_code
_entity_poly.pdbx_strand_id
1 'polypeptide(L)'
;MAAERLSGLTVAVVIPAYNAEEFIATTLRSVVDQTHSALEIIVVDDGSTDDTASICREFAAADPRITILSTENRGVAAARNAGIEASTADYIALLDADDLWHPTYVERMLSALHPLPDAWGAVYALHRLVDSEGYCTKSGSSLSARGFILIRHLVFRFVGNGSAFMVRRAVIDKIGGYDSSYANQGIGGCEDFDFQLRAAEHFKIEAVPLGLVGYRVHSAGMSADRSRMARSLLAVYEQFVARNAQLPVFVVSCARASAHLYAFSKFAAVKDWHSAATSLKHIYRHSPLLAASIITKLIFSKAIRAANKLLSKVRPVRRQKRKNLKKFEEIDPLIPLVGGWSRFRTRALFTRLSEIDRCSGESIATSRR
;
A
#
# COMPACT_ATOMS: atom_id res chain seq x y z
N MET A 1 -20.07 22.30 -11.67
CA MET A 1 -20.72 22.11 -10.34
C MET A 1 -19.92 21.22 -9.39
N ALA A 2 -19.53 19.96 -9.72
CA ALA A 2 -18.69 19.16 -8.79
C ALA A 2 -17.23 19.67 -8.71
N ALA A 3 -16.62 20.01 -9.84
CA ALA A 3 -15.26 20.56 -9.89
C ALA A 3 -15.14 21.90 -9.14
N GLU A 4 -16.08 22.78 -9.24
CA GLU A 4 -16.10 24.08 -8.54
C GLU A 4 -16.15 23.93 -7.00
N ARG A 5 -16.81 22.90 -6.48
CA ARG A 5 -16.86 22.62 -5.04
C ARG A 5 -15.54 22.10 -4.46
N LEU A 6 -14.64 21.59 -5.31
CA LEU A 6 -13.36 21.03 -4.88
C LEU A 6 -12.20 22.01 -5.10
N SER A 7 -12.37 23.06 -5.92
CA SER A 7 -11.28 23.96 -6.34
C SER A 7 -10.63 24.73 -5.18
N GLY A 8 -11.36 24.92 -4.06
CA GLY A 8 -10.85 25.58 -2.85
C GLY A 8 -10.21 24.64 -1.82
N LEU A 9 -10.22 23.33 -2.05
CA LEU A 9 -9.65 22.35 -1.11
C LEU A 9 -8.19 22.10 -1.42
N THR A 10 -7.32 22.38 -0.49
CA THR A 10 -5.88 22.13 -0.66
C THR A 10 -5.51 20.72 -0.23
N VAL A 11 -4.70 20.06 -1.06
CA VAL A 11 -4.14 18.73 -0.76
C VAL A 11 -2.62 18.82 -0.66
N ALA A 12 -2.08 18.42 0.48
CA ALA A 12 -0.66 18.19 0.60
C ALA A 12 -0.29 16.85 -0.05
N VAL A 13 0.62 16.89 -1.00
CA VAL A 13 1.24 15.71 -1.60
C VAL A 13 2.65 15.60 -1.04
N VAL A 14 2.85 14.66 -0.11
CA VAL A 14 4.15 14.43 0.52
C VAL A 14 4.88 13.31 -0.19
N ILE A 15 6.09 13.61 -0.69
CA ILE A 15 6.93 12.69 -1.46
C ILE A 15 8.25 12.48 -0.72
N PRO A 16 8.39 11.40 0.06
CA PRO A 16 9.67 11.04 0.65
C PRO A 16 10.60 10.51 -0.44
N ALA A 17 11.80 11.10 -0.57
CA ALA A 17 12.77 10.73 -1.59
C ALA A 17 14.14 10.41 -0.95
N TYR A 18 14.72 9.28 -1.35
CA TYR A 18 16.07 8.89 -1.01
C TYR A 18 16.68 8.06 -2.13
N ASN A 19 17.72 8.58 -2.78
CA ASN A 19 18.39 7.94 -3.92
C ASN A 19 17.39 7.45 -4.98
N ALA A 20 16.57 8.38 -5.48
CA ALA A 20 15.46 8.13 -6.40
C ALA A 20 15.66 8.78 -7.78
N GLU A 21 16.89 9.13 -8.17
CA GLU A 21 17.22 9.83 -9.42
C GLU A 21 16.59 9.20 -10.66
N GLU A 22 16.48 7.86 -10.69
CA GLU A 22 15.92 7.11 -11.82
C GLU A 22 14.41 7.39 -12.01
N PHE A 23 13.66 7.68 -10.93
CA PHE A 23 12.20 7.69 -10.97
C PHE A 23 11.57 9.03 -10.60
N ILE A 24 12.24 9.84 -9.75
CA ILE A 24 11.64 11.04 -9.15
C ILE A 24 11.09 12.04 -10.18
N ALA A 25 11.73 12.20 -11.33
CA ALA A 25 11.26 13.08 -12.38
C ALA A 25 9.90 12.65 -12.94
N THR A 26 9.69 11.33 -13.14
CA THR A 26 8.41 10.81 -13.65
C THR A 26 7.33 10.84 -12.57
N THR A 27 7.70 10.62 -11.31
CA THR A 27 6.82 10.74 -10.16
C THR A 27 6.33 12.18 -10.00
N LEU A 28 7.22 13.17 -9.98
CA LEU A 28 6.87 14.60 -9.89
C LEU A 28 5.98 15.04 -11.05
N ARG A 29 6.29 14.63 -12.28
CA ARG A 29 5.44 14.94 -13.43
C ARG A 29 4.02 14.42 -13.23
N SER A 30 3.85 13.21 -12.69
CA SER A 30 2.51 12.64 -12.43
C SER A 30 1.71 13.42 -11.39
N VAL A 31 2.37 14.22 -10.53
CA VAL A 31 1.72 15.11 -9.55
C VAL A 31 1.46 16.50 -10.14
N VAL A 32 2.42 17.07 -10.85
CA VAL A 32 2.29 18.38 -11.51
C VAL A 32 1.11 18.38 -12.49
N ASP A 33 0.92 17.27 -13.21
CA ASP A 33 -0.11 17.07 -14.24
C ASP A 33 -1.49 16.62 -13.66
N GLN A 34 -1.70 16.70 -12.34
CA GLN A 34 -3.01 16.38 -11.76
C GLN A 34 -4.09 17.36 -12.20
N THR A 35 -5.30 16.84 -12.46
CA THR A 35 -6.48 17.67 -12.84
C THR A 35 -6.94 18.60 -11.71
N HIS A 36 -6.66 18.26 -10.46
CA HIS A 36 -6.86 19.13 -9.30
C HIS A 36 -5.60 19.97 -9.08
N SER A 37 -5.73 21.31 -9.16
CA SER A 37 -4.58 22.22 -9.16
C SER A 37 -4.17 22.76 -7.79
N ALA A 38 -5.08 22.74 -6.79
CA ALA A 38 -4.82 23.28 -5.46
C ALA A 38 -3.98 22.27 -4.63
N LEU A 39 -2.69 22.18 -4.94
CA LEU A 39 -1.73 21.26 -4.34
C LEU A 39 -0.62 22.00 -3.59
N GLU A 40 -0.24 21.49 -2.42
CA GLU A 40 1.04 21.73 -1.74
C GLU A 40 1.92 20.48 -2.00
N ILE A 41 2.91 20.59 -2.88
CA ILE A 41 3.78 19.43 -3.22
C ILE A 41 5.04 19.54 -2.38
N ILE A 42 5.22 18.64 -1.43
CA ILE A 42 6.33 18.67 -0.48
C ILE A 42 7.22 17.45 -0.72
N VAL A 43 8.36 17.69 -1.33
CA VAL A 43 9.39 16.66 -1.51
C VAL A 43 10.32 16.70 -0.31
N VAL A 44 10.46 15.57 0.37
CA VAL A 44 11.40 15.43 1.48
C VAL A 44 12.58 14.59 1.02
N ASP A 45 13.68 15.25 0.72
CA ASP A 45 14.95 14.60 0.40
C ASP A 45 15.63 14.13 1.69
N ASP A 46 15.54 12.83 1.95
CA ASP A 46 16.04 12.17 3.18
C ASP A 46 17.54 11.86 3.07
N GLY A 47 18.34 12.86 2.64
CA GLY A 47 19.79 12.76 2.55
C GLY A 47 20.29 11.96 1.35
N SER A 48 19.71 12.18 0.17
CA SER A 48 20.18 11.54 -1.07
C SER A 48 21.62 11.89 -1.42
N THR A 49 22.32 10.93 -2.01
CA THR A 49 23.72 11.04 -2.44
C THR A 49 23.88 10.97 -3.96
N ASP A 50 22.76 10.79 -4.67
CA ASP A 50 22.65 10.80 -6.13
C ASP A 50 22.05 12.13 -6.64
N ASP A 51 21.62 12.21 -7.90
CA ASP A 51 21.07 13.42 -8.51
C ASP A 51 19.61 13.74 -8.08
N THR A 52 19.02 13.00 -7.14
CA THR A 52 17.63 13.20 -6.67
C THR A 52 17.35 14.65 -6.29
N ALA A 53 18.19 15.24 -5.41
CA ALA A 53 18.00 16.62 -4.95
C ALA A 53 18.14 17.66 -6.06
N SER A 54 19.01 17.44 -7.04
CA SER A 54 19.18 18.30 -8.21
C SER A 54 17.94 18.31 -9.07
N ILE A 55 17.43 17.12 -9.41
CA ILE A 55 16.21 16.95 -10.20
C ILE A 55 15.00 17.62 -9.50
N CYS A 56 14.85 17.43 -8.18
CA CYS A 56 13.77 18.07 -7.43
C CYS A 56 13.84 19.60 -7.50
N ARG A 57 15.04 20.20 -7.40
CA ARG A 57 15.23 21.66 -7.52
C ARG A 57 14.84 22.19 -8.89
N GLU A 58 15.09 21.46 -9.97
CA GLU A 58 14.66 21.85 -11.31
C GLU A 58 13.13 21.92 -11.41
N PHE A 59 12.42 20.94 -10.85
CA PHE A 59 10.97 20.97 -10.79
C PHE A 59 10.43 22.11 -9.92
N ALA A 60 11.02 22.37 -8.76
CA ALA A 60 10.62 23.45 -7.87
C ALA A 60 10.86 24.84 -8.50
N ALA A 61 11.90 25.01 -9.31
CA ALA A 61 12.13 26.23 -10.06
C ALA A 61 11.06 26.49 -11.17
N ALA A 62 10.44 25.41 -11.67
CA ALA A 62 9.44 25.48 -12.74
C ALA A 62 8.00 25.54 -12.20
N ASP A 63 7.73 25.02 -10.98
CA ASP A 63 6.37 24.96 -10.40
C ASP A 63 6.39 25.46 -8.95
N PRO A 64 5.78 26.62 -8.65
CA PRO A 64 5.80 27.24 -7.30
C PRO A 64 5.03 26.43 -6.24
N ARG A 65 4.26 25.42 -6.64
CA ARG A 65 3.57 24.51 -5.70
C ARG A 65 4.52 23.52 -5.03
N ILE A 66 5.77 23.38 -5.53
CA ILE A 66 6.76 22.42 -5.05
C ILE A 66 7.68 23.07 -4.03
N THR A 67 7.72 22.49 -2.84
CA THR A 67 8.66 22.82 -1.77
C THR A 67 9.58 21.62 -1.52
N ILE A 68 10.87 21.88 -1.32
CA ILE A 68 11.85 20.84 -1.01
C ILE A 68 12.33 21.01 0.42
N LEU A 69 12.24 19.93 1.20
CA LEU A 69 12.83 19.81 2.53
C LEU A 69 14.01 18.84 2.43
N SER A 70 15.19 19.27 2.84
CA SER A 70 16.36 18.37 2.91
C SER A 70 16.61 18.00 4.36
N THR A 71 16.74 16.72 4.64
CA THR A 71 16.98 16.16 5.97
C THR A 71 18.18 15.20 5.96
N GLU A 72 18.74 14.92 7.14
CA GLU A 72 19.62 13.76 7.27
C GLU A 72 18.81 12.48 7.14
N ASN A 73 19.39 11.40 6.59
CA ASN A 73 18.68 10.15 6.39
C ASN A 73 18.21 9.56 7.72
N ARG A 74 16.91 9.61 7.93
CA ARG A 74 16.21 9.07 9.12
C ARG A 74 15.15 8.05 8.76
N GLY A 75 15.06 7.72 7.48
CA GLY A 75 14.14 6.72 6.94
C GLY A 75 12.78 7.28 6.54
N VAL A 76 12.08 6.52 5.70
CA VAL A 76 10.86 6.93 5.00
C VAL A 76 9.74 7.43 5.93
N ALA A 77 9.58 6.83 7.12
CA ALA A 77 8.56 7.26 8.08
C ALA A 77 8.86 8.66 8.64
N ALA A 78 10.13 8.95 8.96
CA ALA A 78 10.54 10.26 9.42
C ALA A 78 10.41 11.32 8.31
N ALA A 79 10.78 10.99 7.08
CA ALA A 79 10.61 11.86 5.93
C ALA A 79 9.12 12.16 5.66
N ARG A 80 8.24 11.17 5.71
CA ARG A 80 6.79 11.39 5.60
C ARG A 80 6.28 12.33 6.69
N ASN A 81 6.70 12.13 7.94
CA ASN A 81 6.29 13.00 9.04
C ASN A 81 6.77 14.44 8.84
N ALA A 82 8.02 14.65 8.45
CA ALA A 82 8.55 15.99 8.16
C ALA A 82 7.74 16.72 7.08
N GLY A 83 7.34 16.02 6.01
CA GLY A 83 6.47 16.58 4.98
C GLY A 83 5.05 16.87 5.47
N ILE A 84 4.48 16.02 6.31
CA ILE A 84 3.15 16.22 6.92
C ILE A 84 3.16 17.45 7.85
N GLU A 85 4.21 17.61 8.65
CA GLU A 85 4.38 18.72 9.59
C GLU A 85 4.58 20.07 8.86
N ALA A 86 5.21 20.05 7.69
CA ALA A 86 5.44 21.25 6.87
C ALA A 86 4.19 21.76 6.16
N SER A 87 3.10 20.98 6.11
CA SER A 87 1.84 21.34 5.44
C SER A 87 0.77 21.79 6.42
N THR A 88 -0.09 22.69 5.95
CA THR A 88 -1.34 23.09 6.65
C THR A 88 -2.60 22.64 5.93
N ALA A 89 -2.48 21.91 4.82
CA ALA A 89 -3.60 21.46 4.00
C ALA A 89 -4.58 20.56 4.77
N ASP A 90 -5.85 20.63 4.42
CA ASP A 90 -6.93 19.85 5.03
C ASP A 90 -6.87 18.36 4.68
N TYR A 91 -6.26 18.04 3.55
CA TYR A 91 -6.07 16.67 3.05
C TYR A 91 -4.60 16.39 2.81
N ILE A 92 -4.19 15.17 3.13
CA ILE A 92 -2.80 14.72 2.99
C ILE A 92 -2.79 13.41 2.19
N ALA A 93 -2.01 13.40 1.13
CA ALA A 93 -1.77 12.23 0.31
C ALA A 93 -0.27 11.95 0.24
N LEU A 94 0.11 10.69 0.32
CA LEU A 94 1.50 10.25 0.23
C LEU A 94 1.75 9.66 -1.15
N LEU A 95 2.93 9.95 -1.70
CA LEU A 95 3.38 9.33 -2.94
C LEU A 95 4.85 8.92 -2.80
N ASP A 96 5.14 7.65 -2.91
CA ASP A 96 6.52 7.17 -2.89
C ASP A 96 7.26 7.65 -4.17
N ALA A 97 8.55 7.99 -4.03
CA ALA A 97 9.35 8.66 -5.07
C ALA A 97 9.56 7.81 -6.35
N ASP A 98 9.13 6.56 -6.33
CA ASP A 98 9.21 5.59 -7.44
C ASP A 98 7.84 5.20 -8.03
N ASP A 99 6.73 5.69 -7.46
CA ASP A 99 5.37 5.39 -7.91
C ASP A 99 4.80 6.47 -8.86
N LEU A 100 3.65 6.18 -9.44
CA LEU A 100 2.96 7.08 -10.36
C LEU A 100 1.49 7.26 -9.95
N TRP A 101 0.96 8.48 -10.12
CA TRP A 101 -0.47 8.72 -10.05
C TRP A 101 -1.08 8.93 -11.43
N HIS A 102 -2.31 8.41 -11.61
CA HIS A 102 -3.14 8.77 -12.75
C HIS A 102 -3.53 10.26 -12.66
N PRO A 103 -3.63 11.01 -13.77
CA PRO A 103 -3.92 12.45 -13.74
C PRO A 103 -5.17 12.85 -12.94
N THR A 104 -6.15 11.97 -12.79
CA THR A 104 -7.37 12.23 -12.02
C THR A 104 -7.34 11.68 -10.59
N TYR A 105 -6.17 11.27 -10.06
CA TYR A 105 -6.10 10.64 -8.74
C TYR A 105 -6.64 11.56 -7.65
N VAL A 106 -6.09 12.77 -7.51
CA VAL A 106 -6.47 13.70 -6.43
C VAL A 106 -7.94 14.10 -6.54
N GLU A 107 -8.40 14.47 -7.73
CA GLU A 107 -9.81 14.84 -7.96
C GLU A 107 -10.77 13.72 -7.56
N ARG A 108 -10.49 12.48 -7.94
CA ARG A 108 -11.36 11.34 -7.61
C ARG A 108 -11.33 10.97 -6.14
N MET A 109 -10.17 11.09 -5.51
CA MET A 109 -10.05 10.85 -4.07
C MET A 109 -10.82 11.90 -3.25
N LEU A 110 -10.66 13.18 -3.60
CA LEU A 110 -11.43 14.28 -2.98
C LEU A 110 -12.92 14.13 -3.22
N SER A 111 -13.35 13.86 -4.47
CA SER A 111 -14.77 13.68 -4.81
C SER A 111 -15.42 12.54 -4.02
N ALA A 112 -14.66 11.51 -3.67
CA ALA A 112 -15.16 10.40 -2.89
C ALA A 112 -15.20 10.69 -1.38
N LEU A 113 -14.20 11.40 -0.84
CA LEU A 113 -14.07 11.61 0.61
C LEU A 113 -14.76 12.88 1.10
N HIS A 114 -14.61 14.02 0.39
CA HIS A 114 -15.05 15.32 0.87
C HIS A 114 -16.54 15.39 1.24
N PRO A 115 -17.49 14.84 0.45
CA PRO A 115 -18.93 14.92 0.76
C PRO A 115 -19.35 14.02 1.92
N LEU A 116 -18.47 13.19 2.47
CA LEU A 116 -18.79 12.27 3.55
C LEU A 116 -18.63 12.95 4.92
N PRO A 117 -19.43 12.53 5.94
CA PRO A 117 -19.30 13.02 7.30
C PRO A 117 -17.89 12.81 7.89
N ASP A 118 -17.53 13.57 8.94
CA ASP A 118 -16.20 13.56 9.58
C ASP A 118 -15.78 12.18 10.13
N ALA A 119 -16.73 11.29 10.39
CA ALA A 119 -16.44 9.91 10.74
C ALA A 119 -15.69 9.14 9.62
N TRP A 120 -15.64 9.68 8.38
CA TRP A 120 -14.88 9.16 7.25
C TRP A 120 -13.57 9.93 7.15
N GLY A 121 -12.51 9.36 7.70
CA GLY A 121 -11.22 10.04 7.80
C GLY A 121 -10.30 9.84 6.60
N ALA A 122 -10.51 8.80 5.82
CA ALA A 122 -9.59 8.45 4.74
C ALA A 122 -10.28 7.83 3.53
N VAL A 123 -9.55 7.81 2.42
CA VAL A 123 -9.94 7.16 1.16
C VAL A 123 -8.72 6.48 0.53
N TYR A 124 -8.94 5.38 -0.18
CA TYR A 124 -7.89 4.73 -0.93
C TYR A 124 -8.33 4.36 -2.35
N ALA A 125 -7.33 4.31 -3.25
CA ALA A 125 -7.49 3.80 -4.60
C ALA A 125 -6.86 2.41 -4.74
N LEU A 126 -7.12 1.75 -5.86
CA LEU A 126 -6.42 0.52 -6.22
C LEU A 126 -5.18 0.86 -7.07
N HIS A 127 -4.28 -0.12 -7.19
CA HIS A 127 -3.03 0.06 -7.93
C HIS A 127 -2.89 -0.95 -9.08
N ARG A 128 -2.05 -0.60 -10.04
CA ARG A 128 -1.52 -1.49 -11.08
C ARG A 128 -0.02 -1.64 -10.87
N LEU A 129 0.53 -2.81 -11.15
CA LEU A 129 1.98 -2.99 -11.12
C LEU A 129 2.58 -2.47 -12.42
N VAL A 130 3.58 -1.60 -12.31
CA VAL A 130 4.34 -1.08 -13.44
C VAL A 130 5.81 -1.50 -13.36
N ASP A 131 6.48 -1.58 -14.51
CA ASP A 131 7.92 -1.78 -14.57
C ASP A 131 8.69 -0.45 -14.41
N SER A 132 10.02 -0.48 -14.49
CA SER A 132 10.87 0.71 -14.36
C SER A 132 10.56 1.79 -15.41
N GLU A 133 10.04 1.42 -16.56
CA GLU A 133 9.68 2.35 -17.65
C GLU A 133 8.23 2.86 -17.57
N GLY A 134 7.44 2.43 -16.55
CA GLY A 134 6.04 2.81 -16.35
C GLY A 134 5.02 1.98 -17.14
N TYR A 135 5.42 0.87 -17.78
CA TYR A 135 4.47 -0.01 -18.46
C TYR A 135 3.74 -0.93 -17.48
N CYS A 136 2.43 -1.03 -17.63
CA CYS A 136 1.63 -1.92 -16.80
C CYS A 136 1.92 -3.38 -17.09
N THR A 137 2.41 -4.09 -16.08
CA THR A 137 2.78 -5.52 -16.15
C THR A 137 1.70 -6.44 -15.64
N LYS A 138 0.95 -6.02 -14.62
CA LYS A 138 -0.15 -6.77 -13.99
C LYS A 138 -1.15 -5.83 -13.36
N SER A 139 -2.39 -6.28 -13.24
CA SER A 139 -3.36 -5.68 -12.32
C SER A 139 -2.95 -5.96 -10.88
N GLY A 140 -3.13 -4.98 -10.00
CA GLY A 140 -3.07 -5.17 -8.55
C GLY A 140 -4.27 -5.97 -8.01
N SER A 141 -4.51 -5.88 -6.70
CA SER A 141 -5.70 -6.48 -6.09
C SER A 141 -6.96 -5.76 -6.58
N SER A 142 -8.00 -6.52 -6.90
CA SER A 142 -9.35 -5.97 -7.15
C SER A 142 -10.22 -5.98 -5.88
N LEU A 143 -9.64 -6.41 -4.75
CA LEU A 143 -10.34 -6.45 -3.48
C LEU A 143 -10.48 -5.04 -2.93
N SER A 144 -11.71 -4.63 -2.64
CA SER A 144 -12.00 -3.36 -2.01
C SER A 144 -13.11 -3.49 -0.97
N ALA A 145 -13.08 -2.63 0.03
CA ALA A 145 -14.11 -2.50 1.04
C ALA A 145 -14.16 -1.06 1.54
N ARG A 146 -15.36 -0.60 1.92
CA ARG A 146 -15.58 0.74 2.49
C ARG A 146 -16.26 0.65 3.87
N GLY A 147 -16.24 1.76 4.61
CA GLY A 147 -16.81 1.86 5.96
C GLY A 147 -15.82 1.42 7.02
N PHE A 148 -16.27 0.67 8.00
CA PHE A 148 -15.38 0.04 8.97
C PHE A 148 -14.67 -1.14 8.27
N ILE A 149 -13.37 -1.04 8.10
CA ILE A 149 -12.58 -2.01 7.33
C ILE A 149 -11.45 -2.66 8.12
N LEU A 150 -11.26 -2.28 9.39
CA LEU A 150 -10.10 -2.64 10.20
C LEU A 150 -9.80 -4.14 10.16
N ILE A 151 -10.78 -4.96 10.47
CA ILE A 151 -10.60 -6.42 10.60
C ILE A 151 -10.36 -7.06 9.22
N ARG A 152 -11.10 -6.63 8.21
CA ARG A 152 -10.89 -7.10 6.84
C ARG A 152 -9.53 -6.68 6.31
N HIS A 153 -9.12 -5.42 6.58
CA HIS A 153 -7.81 -4.93 6.17
C HIS A 153 -6.67 -5.62 6.89
N LEU A 154 -6.80 -5.84 8.22
CA LEU A 154 -5.87 -6.63 9.01
C LEU A 154 -5.62 -8.01 8.39
N VAL A 155 -6.66 -8.71 7.94
CA VAL A 155 -6.52 -10.08 7.40
C VAL A 155 -6.09 -10.09 5.93
N PHE A 156 -6.62 -9.18 5.09
CA PHE A 156 -6.45 -9.25 3.63
C PHE A 156 -5.48 -8.24 3.04
N ARG A 157 -5.11 -7.17 3.77
CA ARG A 157 -4.18 -6.11 3.32
C ARG A 157 -4.50 -5.58 1.91
N PHE A 158 -5.73 -5.10 1.71
CA PHE A 158 -6.22 -4.73 0.38
C PHE A 158 -6.07 -3.23 0.04
N VAL A 159 -5.74 -2.37 1.00
CA VAL A 159 -5.48 -0.93 0.78
C VAL A 159 -4.14 -0.87 0.12
N GLY A 160 -3.45 -1.31 -0.51
CA GLY A 160 -2.18 -1.17 -1.21
C GLY A 160 -1.08 -0.52 -0.36
N ASN A 161 -0.18 0.17 -1.05
CA ASN A 161 0.94 0.92 -0.44
C ASN A 161 0.52 2.34 0.00
N GLY A 162 1.45 3.10 0.55
CA GLY A 162 1.24 4.49 0.98
C GLY A 162 0.72 5.39 -0.12
N SER A 163 1.21 5.22 -1.36
CA SER A 163 0.83 6.03 -2.53
C SER A 163 -0.66 5.92 -2.92
N ALA A 164 -1.37 4.93 -2.39
CA ALA A 164 -2.78 4.70 -2.67
C ALA A 164 -3.73 5.31 -1.62
N PHE A 165 -3.22 6.00 -0.61
CA PHE A 165 -3.99 6.40 0.57
C PHE A 165 -3.97 7.92 0.76
N MET A 166 -5.15 8.53 0.93
CA MET A 166 -5.33 9.94 1.26
C MET A 166 -6.15 10.06 2.53
N VAL A 167 -5.79 10.99 3.40
CA VAL A 167 -6.47 11.23 4.69
C VAL A 167 -6.90 12.68 4.86
N ARG A 168 -7.92 12.92 5.67
CA ARG A 168 -8.17 14.23 6.27
C ARG A 168 -7.09 14.53 7.31
N ARG A 169 -6.74 15.79 7.50
CA ARG A 169 -5.80 16.21 8.55
C ARG A 169 -6.21 15.72 9.93
N ALA A 170 -7.51 15.71 10.23
CA ALA A 170 -8.06 15.19 11.48
C ALA A 170 -7.63 13.74 11.81
N VAL A 171 -7.23 12.94 10.81
CA VAL A 171 -6.65 11.62 11.05
C VAL A 171 -5.26 11.76 11.67
N ILE A 172 -4.42 12.63 11.12
CA ILE A 172 -3.07 12.90 11.65
C ILE A 172 -3.19 13.44 13.09
N ASP A 173 -4.09 14.40 13.32
CA ASP A 173 -4.31 15.00 14.64
C ASP A 173 -4.74 13.94 15.67
N LYS A 174 -5.48 12.92 15.21
CA LYS A 174 -6.00 11.85 16.08
C LYS A 174 -5.00 10.75 16.38
N ILE A 175 -4.26 10.27 15.37
CA ILE A 175 -3.44 9.06 15.50
C ILE A 175 -1.94 9.36 15.48
N GLY A 176 -1.54 10.60 15.24
CA GLY A 176 -0.17 11.01 14.96
C GLY A 176 0.27 10.61 13.53
N GLY A 177 1.53 10.86 13.23
CA GLY A 177 2.15 10.50 11.96
C GLY A 177 2.50 9.01 11.85
N TYR A 178 3.48 8.73 11.01
CA TYR A 178 4.06 7.40 10.83
C TYR A 178 4.99 7.05 12.00
N ASP A 179 5.02 5.78 12.38
CA ASP A 179 5.95 5.32 13.42
C ASP A 179 7.36 5.18 12.85
N SER A 180 8.24 6.13 13.18
CA SER A 180 9.63 6.13 12.74
C SER A 180 10.53 5.17 13.53
N SER A 181 10.05 4.57 14.61
CA SER A 181 10.83 3.62 15.43
C SER A 181 11.17 2.33 14.69
N TYR A 182 10.41 1.98 13.65
CA TYR A 182 10.68 0.80 12.82
C TYR A 182 12.07 0.85 12.16
N ALA A 183 12.54 2.01 11.72
CA ALA A 183 13.85 2.16 11.13
C ALA A 183 14.96 1.79 12.14
N ASN A 184 14.84 2.26 13.38
CA ASN A 184 15.80 1.98 14.47
C ASN A 184 15.83 0.50 14.86
N GLN A 185 14.75 -0.22 14.62
CA GLN A 185 14.63 -1.67 14.89
C GLN A 185 15.14 -2.53 13.72
N GLY A 186 15.65 -1.92 12.64
CA GLY A 186 16.07 -2.64 11.43
C GLY A 186 14.92 -3.32 10.67
N ILE A 187 13.69 -2.92 10.99
CA ILE A 187 12.45 -3.35 10.33
C ILE A 187 11.83 -2.13 9.66
N GLY A 188 11.57 -2.16 8.39
CA GLY A 188 10.97 -1.06 7.64
C GLY A 188 10.34 -1.61 6.37
N GLY A 189 9.38 -0.88 5.81
CA GLY A 189 8.66 -1.25 4.60
C GLY A 189 7.22 -1.69 4.83
N CYS A 190 6.69 -1.59 6.07
CA CYS A 190 5.27 -1.79 6.38
C CYS A 190 4.71 -0.68 7.27
N GLU A 191 5.35 0.48 7.30
CA GLU A 191 4.93 1.67 8.04
C GLU A 191 3.58 2.19 7.55
N ASP A 192 3.34 2.07 6.25
CA ASP A 192 2.07 2.39 5.60
C ASP A 192 0.93 1.50 6.10
N PHE A 193 1.20 0.20 6.25
CA PHE A 193 0.19 -0.73 6.77
C PHE A 193 -0.16 -0.45 8.23
N ASP A 194 0.83 -0.15 9.09
CA ASP A 194 0.58 0.26 10.48
C ASP A 194 -0.25 1.55 10.53
N PHE A 195 0.12 2.56 9.75
CA PHE A 195 -0.62 3.82 9.67
C PHE A 195 -2.07 3.61 9.21
N GLN A 196 -2.29 2.79 8.18
CA GLN A 196 -3.63 2.44 7.68
C GLN A 196 -4.48 1.73 8.74
N LEU A 197 -3.88 0.81 9.52
CA LEU A 197 -4.57 0.13 10.62
C LEU A 197 -4.95 1.12 11.73
N ARG A 198 -4.03 2.00 12.15
CA ARG A 198 -4.31 3.04 13.17
C ARG A 198 -5.41 4.00 12.70
N ALA A 199 -5.41 4.39 11.44
CA ALA A 199 -6.50 5.18 10.87
C ALA A 199 -7.84 4.43 10.91
N ALA A 200 -7.85 3.14 10.53
CA ALA A 200 -9.05 2.32 10.53
C ALA A 200 -9.58 1.95 11.93
N GLU A 201 -8.75 2.06 12.98
CA GLU A 201 -9.20 1.95 14.38
C GLU A 201 -10.14 3.11 14.77
N HIS A 202 -10.02 4.26 14.14
CA HIS A 202 -10.71 5.48 14.55
C HIS A 202 -11.71 6.00 13.53
N PHE A 203 -11.51 5.71 12.25
CA PHE A 203 -12.28 6.29 11.16
C PHE A 203 -12.83 5.23 10.21
N LYS A 204 -13.95 5.57 9.57
CA LYS A 204 -14.40 4.87 8.37
C LYS A 204 -13.52 5.25 7.20
N ILE A 205 -13.29 4.31 6.31
CA ILE A 205 -12.43 4.49 5.13
C ILE A 205 -13.24 4.28 3.87
N GLU A 206 -13.14 5.22 2.93
CA GLU A 206 -13.78 5.14 1.64
C GLU A 206 -12.90 4.39 0.63
N ALA A 207 -13.47 3.88 -0.43
CA ALA A 207 -12.78 3.19 -1.50
C ALA A 207 -13.13 3.77 -2.87
N VAL A 208 -12.12 4.12 -3.64
CA VAL A 208 -12.22 4.38 -5.07
C VAL A 208 -11.70 3.14 -5.79
N PRO A 209 -12.58 2.24 -6.27
CA PRO A 209 -12.17 0.93 -6.81
C PRO A 209 -11.61 1.04 -8.23
N LEU A 210 -10.76 2.03 -8.45
CA LEU A 210 -10.09 2.33 -9.72
C LEU A 210 -8.58 2.17 -9.57
N GLY A 211 -7.91 1.71 -10.62
CA GLY A 211 -6.45 1.55 -10.64
C GLY A 211 -5.74 2.88 -10.89
N LEU A 212 -5.79 3.79 -9.93
CA LEU A 212 -5.26 5.16 -10.03
C LEU A 212 -3.79 5.29 -9.60
N VAL A 213 -3.18 4.23 -9.13
CA VAL A 213 -1.76 4.20 -8.70
C VAL A 213 -0.99 3.20 -9.54
N GLY A 214 0.11 3.64 -10.11
CA GLY A 214 1.12 2.81 -10.76
C GLY A 214 2.20 2.43 -9.75
N TYR A 215 2.05 1.26 -9.08
CA TYR A 215 3.04 0.75 -8.15
C TYR A 215 4.23 0.16 -8.90
N ARG A 216 5.38 0.80 -8.78
CA ARG A 216 6.58 0.40 -9.51
C ARG A 216 7.29 -0.77 -8.83
N VAL A 217 7.71 -1.74 -9.64
CA VAL A 217 8.44 -2.92 -9.16
C VAL A 217 9.81 -2.95 -9.82
N HIS A 218 10.85 -2.66 -9.04
CA HIS A 218 12.24 -2.65 -9.49
C HIS A 218 13.18 -3.24 -8.41
N SER A 219 14.42 -3.49 -8.77
CA SER A 219 15.38 -4.20 -7.91
C SER A 219 15.94 -3.36 -6.75
N ALA A 220 15.95 -2.04 -6.88
CA ALA A 220 16.44 -1.11 -5.86
C ALA A 220 15.33 -0.69 -4.87
N GLY A 221 14.07 -0.99 -5.15
CA GLY A 221 12.94 -0.64 -4.27
C GLY A 221 12.98 -1.38 -2.93
N MET A 222 12.45 -0.77 -1.89
CA MET A 222 12.40 -1.33 -0.54
C MET A 222 11.72 -2.71 -0.49
N SER A 223 10.71 -2.94 -1.33
CA SER A 223 10.00 -4.22 -1.46
C SER A 223 10.84 -5.36 -2.06
N ALA A 224 12.03 -5.07 -2.60
CA ALA A 224 12.96 -6.06 -3.11
C ALA A 224 13.63 -6.86 -1.97
N ASP A 225 13.88 -6.26 -0.80
CA ASP A 225 14.32 -6.99 0.39
C ASP A 225 13.15 -7.77 1.01
N ARG A 226 12.95 -8.96 0.48
CA ARG A 226 11.84 -9.84 0.88
C ARG A 226 11.93 -10.28 2.34
N SER A 227 13.13 -10.49 2.86
CA SER A 227 13.32 -10.91 4.26
C SER A 227 12.96 -9.79 5.22
N ARG A 228 13.40 -8.55 4.94
CA ARG A 228 13.05 -7.36 5.69
C ARG A 228 11.54 -7.14 5.66
N MET A 229 10.91 -7.17 4.50
CA MET A 229 9.46 -7.06 4.35
C MET A 229 8.67 -8.09 5.15
N ALA A 230 9.17 -9.35 5.22
CA ALA A 230 8.53 -10.39 6.03
C ALA A 230 8.61 -10.08 7.53
N ARG A 231 9.80 -9.70 8.02
CA ARG A 231 10.01 -9.34 9.43
C ARG A 231 9.20 -8.10 9.82
N SER A 232 9.22 -7.06 8.99
CA SER A 232 8.44 -5.84 9.20
C SER A 232 6.96 -6.14 9.35
N LEU A 233 6.39 -6.91 8.42
CA LEU A 233 4.97 -7.23 8.49
C LEU A 233 4.62 -8.01 9.76
N LEU A 234 5.42 -8.99 10.15
CA LEU A 234 5.20 -9.74 11.39
C LEU A 234 5.26 -8.83 12.62
N ALA A 235 6.21 -7.90 12.66
CA ALA A 235 6.33 -6.94 13.76
C ALA A 235 5.09 -6.03 13.87
N VAL A 236 4.61 -5.47 12.76
CA VAL A 236 3.37 -4.66 12.73
C VAL A 236 2.18 -5.47 13.26
N TYR A 237 2.04 -6.73 12.85
CA TYR A 237 0.95 -7.58 13.34
C TYR A 237 1.03 -7.83 14.84
N GLU A 238 2.19 -8.17 15.36
CA GLU A 238 2.33 -8.45 16.82
C GLU A 238 2.12 -7.19 17.65
N GLN A 239 2.62 -6.02 17.20
CA GLN A 239 2.34 -4.74 17.84
C GLN A 239 0.85 -4.39 17.80
N PHE A 240 0.20 -4.60 16.63
CA PHE A 240 -1.24 -4.37 16.50
C PHE A 240 -2.05 -5.26 17.44
N VAL A 241 -1.74 -6.56 17.50
CA VAL A 241 -2.44 -7.51 18.39
C VAL A 241 -2.20 -7.18 19.85
N ALA A 242 -0.97 -6.77 20.23
CA ALA A 242 -0.64 -6.40 21.60
C ALA A 242 -1.43 -5.18 22.09
N ARG A 243 -1.58 -4.13 21.24
CA ARG A 243 -2.39 -2.94 21.60
C ARG A 243 -3.91 -3.16 21.52
N ASN A 244 -4.36 -4.27 20.90
CA ASN A 244 -5.76 -4.61 20.69
C ASN A 244 -6.12 -5.97 21.33
N ALA A 245 -5.80 -6.15 22.62
CA ALA A 245 -5.99 -7.41 23.33
C ALA A 245 -7.46 -7.89 23.43
N GLN A 246 -8.43 -6.98 23.20
CA GLN A 246 -9.87 -7.26 23.18
C GLN A 246 -10.36 -7.93 21.89
N LEU A 247 -9.51 -8.07 20.87
CA LEU A 247 -9.91 -8.68 19.60
C LEU A 247 -10.35 -10.14 19.80
N PRO A 248 -11.42 -10.58 19.12
CA PRO A 248 -11.85 -11.97 19.15
C PRO A 248 -10.72 -12.93 18.73
N VAL A 249 -10.55 -14.03 19.46
CA VAL A 249 -9.51 -15.05 19.19
C VAL A 249 -9.53 -15.53 17.74
N PHE A 250 -10.72 -15.65 17.15
CA PHE A 250 -10.89 -16.00 15.72
C PHE A 250 -10.21 -14.97 14.80
N VAL A 251 -10.38 -13.68 15.07
CA VAL A 251 -9.77 -12.57 14.28
C VAL A 251 -8.25 -12.64 14.39
N VAL A 252 -7.73 -12.74 15.62
CA VAL A 252 -6.29 -12.86 15.88
C VAL A 252 -5.69 -14.06 15.15
N SER A 253 -6.38 -15.21 15.20
CA SER A 253 -5.94 -16.42 14.48
C SER A 253 -5.91 -16.23 12.97
N CYS A 254 -6.94 -15.61 12.38
CA CYS A 254 -6.97 -15.30 10.95
C CYS A 254 -5.86 -14.32 10.55
N ALA A 255 -5.66 -13.27 11.36
CA ALA A 255 -4.65 -12.25 11.14
C ALA A 255 -3.23 -12.85 11.17
N ARG A 256 -2.90 -13.62 12.22
CA ARG A 256 -1.61 -14.31 12.34
C ARG A 256 -1.37 -15.31 11.21
N ALA A 257 -2.38 -16.14 10.87
CA ALA A 257 -2.26 -17.06 9.74
C ALA A 257 -1.97 -16.32 8.43
N SER A 258 -2.61 -15.17 8.19
CA SER A 258 -2.39 -14.34 7.01
C SER A 258 -1.00 -13.68 7.00
N ALA A 259 -0.55 -13.14 8.14
CA ALA A 259 0.78 -12.55 8.29
C ALA A 259 1.89 -13.58 8.02
N HIS A 260 1.78 -14.74 8.66
CA HIS A 260 2.74 -15.83 8.45
C HIS A 260 2.68 -16.44 7.05
N LEU A 261 1.52 -16.42 6.36
CA LEU A 261 1.43 -16.82 4.96
C LEU A 261 2.23 -15.88 4.05
N TYR A 262 2.13 -14.58 4.28
CA TYR A 262 2.94 -13.59 3.58
C TYR A 262 4.43 -13.81 3.86
N ALA A 263 4.81 -13.90 5.15
CA ALA A 263 6.19 -14.11 5.56
C ALA A 263 6.78 -15.41 4.98
N PHE A 264 6.02 -16.52 5.04
CA PHE A 264 6.39 -17.78 4.39
C PHE A 264 6.71 -17.59 2.91
N SER A 265 5.85 -16.88 2.17
CA SER A 265 6.05 -16.64 0.74
C SER A 265 7.31 -15.86 0.43
N LYS A 266 7.64 -14.87 1.28
CA LYS A 266 8.83 -14.01 1.14
C LYS A 266 10.11 -14.75 1.49
N PHE A 267 10.15 -15.45 2.64
CA PHE A 267 11.31 -16.25 3.06
C PHE A 267 11.61 -17.40 2.07
N ALA A 268 10.56 -18.12 1.63
CA ALA A 268 10.73 -19.18 0.63
C ALA A 268 11.27 -18.66 -0.71
N ALA A 269 10.93 -17.44 -1.10
CA ALA A 269 11.40 -16.83 -2.34
C ALA A 269 12.91 -16.50 -2.31
N VAL A 270 13.46 -16.24 -1.12
CA VAL A 270 14.92 -16.02 -0.92
C VAL A 270 15.65 -17.28 -0.41
N LYS A 271 14.94 -18.42 -0.36
CA LYS A 271 15.46 -19.70 0.11
C LYS A 271 15.87 -19.74 1.59
N ASP A 272 15.36 -18.83 2.41
CA ASP A 272 15.45 -18.91 3.86
C ASP A 272 14.44 -19.94 4.38
N TRP A 273 14.82 -21.21 4.30
CA TRP A 273 13.93 -22.33 4.65
C TRP A 273 13.69 -22.44 6.14
N HIS A 274 14.61 -21.94 6.98
CA HIS A 274 14.42 -21.91 8.44
C HIS A 274 13.26 -20.99 8.83
N SER A 275 13.31 -19.74 8.41
CA SER A 275 12.25 -18.76 8.69
C SER A 275 10.92 -19.13 8.01
N ALA A 276 10.99 -19.72 6.80
CA ALA A 276 9.81 -20.25 6.12
C ALA A 276 9.15 -21.40 6.91
N ALA A 277 9.93 -22.36 7.43
CA ALA A 277 9.41 -23.46 8.24
C ALA A 277 8.78 -22.95 9.54
N THR A 278 9.41 -21.98 10.21
CA THR A 278 8.86 -21.30 11.38
C THR A 278 7.52 -20.66 11.08
N SER A 279 7.42 -19.91 9.97
CA SER A 279 6.16 -19.31 9.54
C SER A 279 5.09 -20.37 9.23
N LEU A 280 5.46 -21.50 8.60
CA LEU A 280 4.53 -22.60 8.33
C LEU A 280 4.01 -23.26 9.62
N LYS A 281 4.86 -23.40 10.66
CA LYS A 281 4.46 -23.89 11.96
C LYS A 281 3.41 -22.97 12.61
N HIS A 282 3.57 -21.66 12.51
CA HIS A 282 2.57 -20.69 12.98
C HIS A 282 1.27 -20.78 12.19
N ILE A 283 1.34 -20.91 10.86
CA ILE A 283 0.14 -21.12 10.02
C ILE A 283 -0.60 -22.38 10.47
N TYR A 284 0.11 -23.48 10.73
CA TYR A 284 -0.50 -24.73 11.20
C TYR A 284 -1.24 -24.55 12.53
N ARG A 285 -0.65 -23.83 13.49
CA ARG A 285 -1.27 -23.56 14.81
C ARG A 285 -2.57 -22.77 14.70
N HIS A 286 -2.66 -21.83 13.76
CA HIS A 286 -3.80 -20.94 13.62
C HIS A 286 -4.80 -21.38 12.53
N SER A 287 -4.36 -22.17 11.56
CA SER A 287 -5.19 -22.67 10.45
C SER A 287 -4.59 -23.95 9.84
N PRO A 288 -4.81 -25.13 10.45
CA PRO A 288 -4.25 -26.40 9.96
C PRO A 288 -4.61 -26.71 8.50
N LEU A 289 -5.84 -26.41 8.09
CA LEU A 289 -6.30 -26.62 6.70
C LEU A 289 -5.56 -25.71 5.71
N LEU A 290 -5.21 -24.48 6.10
CA LEU A 290 -4.42 -23.59 5.27
C LEU A 290 -2.98 -24.12 5.13
N ALA A 291 -2.37 -24.56 6.23
CA ALA A 291 -1.04 -25.17 6.21
C ALA A 291 -0.99 -26.40 5.31
N ALA A 292 -1.97 -27.32 5.45
CA ALA A 292 -2.09 -28.49 4.58
C ALA A 292 -2.22 -28.10 3.09
N SER A 293 -3.03 -27.08 2.78
CA SER A 293 -3.15 -26.56 1.41
C SER A 293 -1.84 -26.01 0.85
N ILE A 294 -1.01 -25.35 1.68
CA ILE A 294 0.29 -24.83 1.27
C ILE A 294 1.26 -25.98 0.99
N ILE A 295 1.35 -26.95 1.88
CA ILE A 295 2.21 -28.13 1.74
C ILE A 295 1.84 -28.87 0.45
N THR A 296 0.55 -29.12 0.25
CA THR A 296 0.04 -29.80 -0.97
C THR A 296 0.47 -29.03 -2.24
N LYS A 297 0.29 -27.69 -2.26
CA LYS A 297 0.72 -26.87 -3.40
C LYS A 297 2.22 -26.89 -3.64
N LEU A 298 3.04 -26.93 -2.57
CA LEU A 298 4.50 -27.03 -2.72
C LEU A 298 4.91 -28.35 -3.36
N ILE A 299 4.28 -29.46 -2.93
CA ILE A 299 4.51 -30.78 -3.51
C ILE A 299 4.11 -30.79 -5.00
N PHE A 300 2.88 -30.35 -5.31
CA PHE A 300 2.40 -30.30 -6.69
C PHE A 300 3.19 -29.33 -7.57
N SER A 301 3.61 -28.18 -7.04
CA SER A 301 4.41 -27.20 -7.81
C SER A 301 5.82 -27.72 -8.15
N LYS A 302 6.41 -28.56 -7.30
CA LYS A 302 7.66 -29.28 -7.61
C LYS A 302 7.44 -30.30 -8.70
N ALA A 303 6.35 -31.08 -8.62
CA ALA A 303 6.00 -32.09 -9.63
C ALA A 303 5.68 -31.42 -10.99
N ILE A 304 4.90 -30.33 -11.00
CA ILE A 304 4.58 -29.57 -12.22
C ILE A 304 5.85 -28.94 -12.83
N ARG A 305 6.77 -28.38 -12.01
CA ARG A 305 8.04 -27.83 -12.50
C ARG A 305 8.94 -28.90 -13.10
N ALA A 306 9.00 -30.06 -12.49
CA ALA A 306 9.72 -31.22 -13.04
C ALA A 306 9.11 -31.68 -14.39
N ALA A 307 7.79 -31.79 -14.46
CA ALA A 307 7.07 -32.13 -15.69
C ALA A 307 7.24 -31.04 -16.78
N ASN A 308 7.13 -29.75 -16.42
CA ASN A 308 7.35 -28.66 -17.37
C ASN A 308 8.80 -28.56 -17.83
N LYS A 309 9.78 -28.88 -16.98
CA LYS A 309 11.19 -28.97 -17.37
C LYS A 309 11.43 -30.13 -18.36
N LEU A 310 10.69 -31.23 -18.22
CA LEU A 310 10.71 -32.33 -19.22
C LEU A 310 10.06 -31.89 -20.54
N LEU A 311 8.91 -31.20 -20.47
CA LEU A 311 8.16 -30.70 -21.63
C LEU A 311 8.80 -29.49 -22.32
N SER A 312 9.55 -28.65 -21.59
CA SER A 312 10.27 -27.49 -22.17
C SER A 312 11.46 -27.87 -23.05
N LYS A 313 11.96 -29.11 -22.92
CA LYS A 313 12.89 -29.68 -23.91
C LYS A 313 12.23 -29.90 -25.27
N VAL A 314 10.90 -29.91 -25.35
CA VAL A 314 10.10 -30.19 -26.56
C VAL A 314 9.40 -28.94 -27.11
N ARG A 315 9.22 -27.87 -26.32
CA ARG A 315 8.59 -26.62 -26.78
C ARG A 315 9.31 -25.41 -26.20
N PRO A 316 9.87 -24.48 -27.01
CA PRO A 316 10.43 -23.25 -26.53
C PRO A 316 9.31 -22.37 -25.92
N VAL A 317 9.48 -21.96 -24.65
CA VAL A 317 8.59 -21.02 -23.99
C VAL A 317 8.67 -19.68 -24.75
N ARG A 318 7.58 -19.30 -25.42
CA ARG A 318 7.47 -17.97 -26.02
C ARG A 318 7.53 -16.93 -24.87
N ARG A 319 8.65 -16.21 -24.75
CA ARG A 319 8.72 -14.97 -23.99
C ARG A 319 7.64 -14.04 -24.56
N GLN A 320 6.68 -13.68 -23.71
CA GLN A 320 5.64 -12.70 -24.08
C GLN A 320 6.36 -11.39 -24.43
N LYS A 321 6.31 -11.00 -25.71
CA LYS A 321 6.98 -9.81 -26.19
C LYS A 321 6.29 -8.60 -25.57
N ARG A 322 7.04 -7.62 -25.03
CA ARG A 322 6.61 -6.29 -24.51
C ARG A 322 5.72 -5.48 -25.50
N LYS A 323 5.59 -5.90 -26.75
CA LYS A 323 4.94 -5.18 -27.85
C LYS A 323 3.48 -4.75 -27.63
N ASN A 324 2.81 -5.23 -26.56
CA ASN A 324 1.40 -4.95 -26.30
C ASN A 324 1.13 -4.39 -24.88
N LEU A 325 2.15 -3.94 -24.14
CA LEU A 325 1.95 -3.29 -22.86
C LEU A 325 1.70 -1.80 -23.09
N LYS A 326 0.72 -1.23 -22.36
CA LYS A 326 0.44 0.20 -22.33
C LYS A 326 1.17 0.85 -21.16
N LYS A 327 1.57 2.11 -21.30
CA LYS A 327 2.02 2.93 -20.19
C LYS A 327 0.86 3.18 -19.24
N PHE A 328 1.19 3.39 -17.95
CA PHE A 328 0.17 3.56 -16.91
C PHE A 328 -0.76 4.75 -17.20
N GLU A 329 -0.22 5.87 -17.65
CA GLU A 329 -0.93 7.09 -18.02
C GLU A 329 -1.91 6.93 -19.18
N GLU A 330 -1.67 5.94 -20.06
CA GLU A 330 -2.50 5.64 -21.24
C GLU A 330 -3.67 4.68 -20.93
N ILE A 331 -3.74 4.14 -19.71
CA ILE A 331 -4.76 3.15 -19.36
C ILE A 331 -5.96 3.86 -18.74
N ASP A 332 -7.13 3.67 -19.36
CA ASP A 332 -8.38 4.09 -18.76
C ASP A 332 -8.52 3.47 -17.34
N PRO A 333 -8.59 4.29 -16.28
CA PRO A 333 -8.72 3.81 -14.92
C PRO A 333 -10.01 3.02 -14.67
N LEU A 334 -11.03 3.18 -15.50
CA LEU A 334 -12.29 2.45 -15.44
C LEU A 334 -12.16 1.00 -15.91
N ILE A 335 -11.07 0.62 -16.59
CA ILE A 335 -10.84 -0.78 -16.95
C ILE A 335 -10.70 -1.61 -15.67
N PRO A 336 -11.58 -2.61 -15.45
CA PRO A 336 -11.58 -3.40 -14.22
C PRO A 336 -10.21 -4.05 -13.97
N LEU A 337 -9.79 -4.04 -12.71
CA LEU A 337 -8.66 -4.84 -12.26
C LEU A 337 -9.09 -6.31 -12.26
N VAL A 338 -8.53 -7.10 -13.16
CA VAL A 338 -8.78 -8.55 -13.21
C VAL A 338 -7.94 -9.21 -12.13
N GLY A 339 -8.53 -9.49 -10.98
CA GLY A 339 -7.82 -10.11 -9.87
C GLY A 339 -8.73 -10.99 -8.99
N GLY A 340 -8.29 -12.17 -8.81
CA GLY A 340 -8.79 -13.38 -8.27
C GLY A 340 -9.52 -13.41 -6.93
N TRP A 341 -10.77 -13.02 -6.90
CA TRP A 341 -11.73 -13.48 -5.90
C TRP A 341 -12.30 -14.88 -6.26
N SER A 342 -11.51 -15.76 -6.84
CA SER A 342 -12.02 -17.03 -7.41
C SER A 342 -12.31 -18.11 -6.37
N ARG A 343 -12.14 -17.85 -5.04
CA ARG A 343 -12.37 -18.90 -4.05
C ARG A 343 -13.52 -18.53 -3.12
N PHE A 344 -14.58 -19.29 -3.21
CA PHE A 344 -15.78 -19.26 -2.35
C PHE A 344 -15.44 -19.12 -0.84
N ARG A 345 -14.42 -19.80 -0.35
CA ARG A 345 -13.95 -19.71 1.05
C ARG A 345 -13.39 -18.34 1.43
N THR A 346 -12.68 -17.66 0.53
CA THR A 346 -12.16 -16.29 0.78
C THR A 346 -13.32 -15.31 0.86
N ARG A 347 -14.33 -15.47 0.01
CA ARG A 347 -15.52 -14.62 -0.01
C ARG A 347 -16.34 -14.77 1.27
N ALA A 348 -16.58 -16.01 1.72
CA ALA A 348 -17.30 -16.29 2.96
C ALA A 348 -16.57 -15.71 4.20
N LEU A 349 -15.24 -15.87 4.28
CA LEU A 349 -14.44 -15.28 5.34
C LEU A 349 -14.51 -13.75 5.32
N PHE A 350 -14.40 -13.12 4.16
CA PHE A 350 -14.49 -11.68 4.02
C PHE A 350 -15.85 -11.13 4.48
N THR A 351 -16.95 -11.81 4.13
CA THR A 351 -18.30 -11.46 4.59
C THR A 351 -18.43 -11.57 6.10
N ARG A 352 -17.96 -12.67 6.71
CA ARG A 352 -17.97 -12.85 8.15
C ARG A 352 -17.16 -11.77 8.88
N LEU A 353 -15.98 -11.42 8.38
CA LEU A 353 -15.16 -10.35 8.96
C LEU A 353 -15.80 -8.97 8.77
N SER A 354 -16.59 -8.77 7.72
CA SER A 354 -17.37 -7.54 7.51
C SER A 354 -18.44 -7.31 8.58
N GLU A 355 -19.04 -8.36 9.10
CA GLU A 355 -20.00 -8.27 10.22
C GLU A 355 -19.28 -7.86 11.52
N ILE A 356 -18.10 -8.43 11.78
CA ILE A 356 -17.28 -8.06 12.94
C ILE A 356 -16.81 -6.60 12.83
N ASP A 357 -16.35 -6.15 11.66
CA ASP A 357 -15.98 -4.75 11.42
C ASP A 357 -17.13 -3.78 11.79
N ARG A 358 -18.34 -4.11 11.37
CA ARG A 358 -19.52 -3.27 11.66
C ARG A 358 -19.82 -3.22 13.15
N CYS A 359 -19.91 -4.36 13.83
CA CYS A 359 -20.18 -4.44 15.26
C CYS A 359 -19.11 -3.73 16.10
N SER A 360 -17.84 -3.92 15.78
CA SER A 360 -16.72 -3.27 16.47
C SER A 360 -16.74 -1.75 16.26
N GLY A 361 -17.02 -1.29 15.04
CA GLY A 361 -17.09 0.12 14.72
C GLY A 361 -18.26 0.85 15.36
N GLU A 362 -19.42 0.20 15.50
CA GLU A 362 -20.59 0.75 16.21
C GLU A 362 -20.33 0.86 17.72
N SER A 363 -19.65 -0.11 18.31
CA SER A 363 -19.25 -0.07 19.73
C SER A 363 -18.27 1.08 20.02
N ILE A 364 -17.31 1.33 19.14
CA ILE A 364 -16.38 2.45 19.27
C ILE A 364 -17.10 3.79 19.12
N ALA A 365 -18.07 3.89 18.24
CA ALA A 365 -18.88 5.11 18.03
C ALA A 365 -19.78 5.44 19.23
N THR A 366 -20.30 4.41 19.93
CA THR A 366 -21.17 4.58 21.10
C THR A 366 -20.41 4.89 22.38
N SER A 367 -19.19 4.39 22.53
CA SER A 367 -18.35 4.66 23.72
C SER A 367 -17.77 6.09 23.75
N ARG A 368 -17.99 6.89 22.69
CA ARG A 368 -17.46 8.26 22.51
C ARG A 368 -18.54 9.35 22.55
N ARG A 369 -19.79 8.99 22.81
CA ARG A 369 -20.87 9.91 23.21
C ARG A 369 -20.97 9.99 24.72
#